data_47088ad86eebdd082babc00ab5069d47
#
_entry.id   47088ad86eebdd082babc00ab5069d47
#
_cell.length_a   1.000
_cell.length_b   1.000
_cell.length_c   1.000
_cell.angle_alpha   90.00
_cell.angle_beta   90.00
_cell.angle_gamma   90.00
#
_symmetry.space_group_name_H-M   'P 1'
#
loop_
_entity.id
_entity.type
_entity.pdbx_description
1 polymer ?
#
loop_
_entity_poly.entity_id
_entity_poly.type
_entity_poly.pdbx_seq_one_letter_code
_entity_poly.pdbx_strand_id
1 'polypeptide(L)'
;MGVVVTHRVFVCAILMALWPRFAPPALAQDTHAFSVSNVNVRYGWTFQEPNIAEDVPKNIFTFENAAAGRWWSSYLFVDVLRSWSEADANAKEVYGEWYPTLSLRALNGRERSKGVLGDVGLTVGLNTGVRSTGPSPFVVLPGLTFSLNVPRFAFLSVNTLAYIDRGRFQGQPTDCTATGFQVTPSWSLPISAGKTTVKVNGFVDFTTRHANCEAQILSTPRVMFDLSAYWQKPGVLYVGFDWVYWHNKYGISGLKDNLVLPVVVWVL
;
A
#
# COMPACT_ATOMS: atom_id res chain seq x y z
N MET A 1 21.48 -39.29 21.94
CA MET A 1 21.92 -38.85 20.59
C MET A 1 21.05 -37.65 20.24
N GLY A 2 21.53 -36.45 20.54
CA GLY A 2 20.78 -35.19 20.34
C GLY A 2 21.23 -34.54 19.03
N VAL A 3 20.27 -34.27 18.17
CA VAL A 3 20.52 -33.50 16.91
C VAL A 3 20.36 -32.02 17.26
N VAL A 4 21.46 -31.29 17.22
CA VAL A 4 21.46 -29.80 17.31
C VAL A 4 21.16 -29.23 15.94
N VAL A 5 19.98 -28.65 15.80
CA VAL A 5 19.59 -27.88 14.58
C VAL A 5 20.10 -26.46 14.74
N THR A 6 21.21 -26.15 14.10
CA THR A 6 21.73 -24.77 14.00
C THR A 6 20.92 -23.95 12.99
N HIS A 7 20.13 -23.00 13.48
CA HIS A 7 19.46 -22.00 12.65
C HIS A 7 20.50 -20.99 12.15
N ARG A 8 20.81 -21.03 10.85
CA ARG A 8 21.55 -19.98 10.18
C ARG A 8 20.59 -18.83 9.88
N VAL A 9 20.71 -17.76 10.64
CA VAL A 9 20.05 -16.48 10.35
C VAL A 9 20.82 -15.85 9.18
N PHE A 10 20.19 -15.79 8.00
CA PHE A 10 20.67 -15.00 6.89
C PHE A 10 20.37 -13.52 7.18
N VAL A 11 21.38 -12.78 7.59
CA VAL A 11 21.35 -11.33 7.65
C VAL A 11 21.57 -10.85 6.21
N CYS A 12 20.51 -10.45 5.51
CA CYS A 12 20.61 -9.66 4.30
C CYS A 12 21.08 -8.25 4.68
N ALA A 13 22.37 -7.98 4.50
CA ALA A 13 22.93 -6.64 4.58
C ALA A 13 22.44 -5.83 3.37
N ILE A 14 21.51 -4.89 3.60
CA ILE A 14 21.10 -3.90 2.61
C ILE A 14 22.25 -2.89 2.50
N LEU A 15 22.97 -2.95 1.40
CA LEU A 15 23.95 -1.93 0.99
C LEU A 15 23.20 -0.63 0.70
N MET A 16 23.26 0.32 1.62
CA MET A 16 22.83 1.71 1.38
C MET A 16 23.85 2.37 0.45
N ALA A 17 23.54 2.44 -0.84
CA ALA A 17 24.25 3.30 -1.76
C ALA A 17 23.86 4.76 -1.48
N LEU A 18 24.84 5.56 -1.08
CA LEU A 18 24.74 7.01 -0.93
C LEU A 18 24.52 7.63 -2.31
N TRP A 19 23.28 8.04 -2.64
CA TRP A 19 22.97 8.86 -3.79
C TRP A 19 22.74 10.32 -3.38
N PRO A 20 23.16 11.29 -4.22
CA PRO A 20 23.09 12.70 -3.86
C PRO A 20 21.63 13.21 -3.82
N ARG A 21 21.43 14.12 -2.88
CA ARG A 21 20.19 14.76 -2.49
C ARG A 21 19.62 15.65 -3.59
N PHE A 22 18.45 15.30 -4.11
CA PHE A 22 17.58 16.30 -4.74
C PHE A 22 16.20 16.18 -4.09
N ALA A 23 15.77 17.25 -3.40
CA ALA A 23 14.38 17.40 -2.99
C ALA A 23 13.54 17.52 -4.26
N PRO A 24 12.52 16.65 -4.48
CA PRO A 24 11.68 16.80 -5.66
C PRO A 24 10.79 18.03 -5.49
N PRO A 25 10.72 18.92 -6.50
CA PRO A 25 9.68 19.93 -6.57
C PRO A 25 8.32 19.25 -6.64
N ALA A 26 7.26 19.96 -6.23
CA ALA A 26 5.88 19.52 -6.42
C ALA A 26 5.73 19.09 -7.88
N LEU A 27 5.51 17.78 -8.09
CA LEU A 27 5.57 17.16 -9.40
C LEU A 27 4.40 17.65 -10.28
N ALA A 28 4.64 18.72 -11.02
CA ALA A 28 3.93 18.95 -12.26
C ALA A 28 4.19 17.72 -13.16
N GLN A 29 3.15 17.24 -13.82
CA GLN A 29 3.10 16.02 -14.65
C GLN A 29 3.97 16.13 -15.92
N ASP A 30 5.26 16.41 -15.76
CA ASP A 30 6.21 16.42 -16.85
C ASP A 30 6.90 15.05 -17.00
N THR A 31 7.24 14.72 -18.24
CA THR A 31 7.76 13.46 -18.79
C THR A 31 9.04 12.93 -18.15
N HIS A 32 9.40 13.37 -16.95
CA HIS A 32 10.63 12.98 -16.27
C HIS A 32 10.42 11.75 -15.39
N ALA A 33 11.38 10.83 -15.48
CA ALA A 33 11.42 9.68 -14.58
C ALA A 33 11.62 10.16 -13.14
N PHE A 34 10.87 9.61 -12.19
CA PHE A 34 11.06 9.84 -10.76
C PHE A 34 11.02 8.53 -9.99
N SER A 35 11.64 8.52 -8.82
CA SER A 35 11.48 7.47 -7.82
C SER A 35 11.52 8.12 -6.44
N VAL A 36 10.51 7.88 -5.62
CA VAL A 36 10.41 8.36 -4.25
C VAL A 36 10.19 7.15 -3.35
N SER A 37 11.08 6.99 -2.39
CA SER A 37 10.95 5.97 -1.36
C SER A 37 10.72 6.62 0.00
N ASN A 38 9.99 5.96 0.86
CA ASN A 38 9.84 6.35 2.25
C ASN A 38 9.77 5.13 3.16
N VAL A 39 10.08 5.37 4.42
CA VAL A 39 9.78 4.45 5.50
C VAL A 39 8.77 5.12 6.42
N ASN A 40 7.82 4.35 6.92
CA ASN A 40 6.87 4.86 7.89
C ASN A 40 6.64 3.88 9.03
N VAL A 41 6.26 4.43 10.19
CA VAL A 41 5.92 3.69 11.39
C VAL A 41 4.53 4.11 11.83
N ARG A 42 3.68 3.13 12.07
CA ARG A 42 2.31 3.29 12.54
C ARG A 42 2.08 2.44 13.77
N TYR A 43 1.18 2.87 14.63
CA TYR A 43 0.70 2.10 15.76
C TYR A 43 -0.83 2.12 15.81
N GLY A 44 -1.43 0.96 15.99
CA GLY A 44 -2.87 0.82 16.19
C GLY A 44 -3.17 0.00 17.43
N TRP A 45 -4.17 0.45 18.20
CA TRP A 45 -4.51 -0.14 19.50
C TRP A 45 -5.61 -1.20 19.40
N THR A 46 -6.47 -1.13 18.37
CA THR A 46 -7.79 -1.79 18.38
C THR A 46 -8.05 -2.57 17.08
N PHE A 47 -7.02 -3.23 16.54
CA PHE A 47 -7.25 -4.13 15.40
C PHE A 47 -8.13 -5.30 15.80
N GLN A 48 -9.07 -5.65 14.93
CA GLN A 48 -9.89 -6.84 15.06
C GLN A 48 -9.24 -7.99 14.29
N GLU A 49 -9.04 -9.13 14.95
CA GLU A 49 -8.46 -10.29 14.31
C GLU A 49 -9.43 -11.49 14.37
N PRO A 50 -9.36 -12.41 13.38
CA PRO A 50 -10.24 -13.58 13.35
C PRO A 50 -10.11 -14.41 14.62
N ASN A 51 -11.27 -14.78 15.21
CA ASN A 51 -11.37 -15.61 16.41
C ASN A 51 -10.74 -15.03 17.69
N ILE A 52 -10.45 -13.74 17.70
CA ILE A 52 -9.98 -13.00 18.88
C ILE A 52 -11.07 -12.00 19.25
N ALA A 53 -11.56 -12.09 20.49
CA ALA A 53 -12.63 -11.21 20.98
C ALA A 53 -12.13 -9.87 21.50
N GLU A 54 -10.86 -9.76 21.79
CA GLU A 54 -10.21 -8.57 22.33
C GLU A 54 -9.52 -7.75 21.24
N ASP A 55 -9.33 -6.49 21.51
CA ASP A 55 -8.56 -5.59 20.66
C ASP A 55 -7.09 -6.02 20.59
N VAL A 56 -6.52 -6.02 19.38
CA VAL A 56 -5.14 -6.45 19.14
C VAL A 56 -4.27 -5.24 18.80
N PRO A 57 -3.40 -4.78 19.72
CA PRO A 57 -2.47 -3.70 19.42
C PRO A 57 -1.34 -4.17 18.49
N LYS A 58 -1.04 -3.38 17.45
CA LYS A 58 0.01 -3.69 16.47
C LYS A 58 0.89 -2.49 16.15
N ASN A 59 2.21 -2.74 16.01
CA ASN A 59 3.11 -1.87 15.29
C ASN A 59 3.15 -2.29 13.83
N ILE A 60 3.22 -1.30 12.94
CA ILE A 60 3.40 -1.53 11.51
C ILE A 60 4.58 -0.67 11.06
N PHE A 61 5.60 -1.32 10.53
CA PHE A 61 6.72 -0.68 9.85
C PHE A 61 6.55 -0.92 8.35
N THR A 62 6.55 0.16 7.56
CA THR A 62 6.33 0.09 6.12
C THR A 62 7.49 0.69 5.36
N PHE A 63 7.93 0.01 4.31
CA PHE A 63 8.68 0.59 3.22
C PHE A 63 7.74 0.82 2.04
N GLU A 64 7.75 2.04 1.47
CA GLU A 64 6.97 2.38 0.28
C GLU A 64 7.91 2.92 -0.82
N ASN A 65 7.61 2.60 -2.07
CA ASN A 65 8.25 3.20 -3.24
C ASN A 65 7.19 3.51 -4.30
N ALA A 66 7.22 4.74 -4.81
CA ALA A 66 6.48 5.16 -5.98
C ALA A 66 7.48 5.62 -7.04
N ALA A 67 7.40 5.06 -8.23
CA ALA A 67 8.28 5.39 -9.33
C ALA A 67 7.52 5.47 -10.65
N ALA A 68 7.97 6.32 -11.55
CA ALA A 68 7.44 6.39 -12.90
C ALA A 68 8.52 6.77 -13.90
N GLY A 69 8.35 6.32 -15.13
CA GLY A 69 9.12 6.70 -16.29
C GLY A 69 8.17 7.01 -17.45
N ARG A 70 8.74 7.23 -18.64
CA ARG A 70 7.96 7.59 -19.83
C ARG A 70 6.83 6.59 -20.15
N TRP A 71 7.09 5.28 -19.98
CA TRP A 71 6.17 4.22 -20.43
C TRP A 71 5.54 3.43 -19.31
N TRP A 72 5.98 3.64 -18.06
CA TRP A 72 5.59 2.83 -16.93
C TRP A 72 5.45 3.65 -15.66
N SER A 73 4.69 3.13 -14.74
CA SER A 73 4.69 3.53 -13.33
C SER A 73 4.66 2.29 -12.44
N SER A 74 5.09 2.44 -11.21
CA SER A 74 5.08 1.36 -10.23
C SER A 74 4.80 1.93 -8.85
N TYR A 75 3.97 1.23 -8.10
CA TYR A 75 3.80 1.44 -6.68
C TYR A 75 4.08 0.12 -5.95
N LEU A 76 4.88 0.19 -4.91
CA LEU A 76 5.24 -0.94 -4.07
C LEU A 76 5.14 -0.51 -2.61
N PHE A 77 4.60 -1.38 -1.76
CA PHE A 77 4.85 -1.28 -0.33
C PHE A 77 5.07 -2.66 0.30
N VAL A 78 5.77 -2.66 1.43
CA VAL A 78 5.96 -3.84 2.28
C VAL A 78 5.74 -3.43 3.72
N ASP A 79 4.78 -4.05 4.37
CA ASP A 79 4.47 -3.93 5.78
C ASP A 79 5.11 -5.07 6.57
N VAL A 80 5.76 -4.72 7.67
CA VAL A 80 6.17 -5.65 8.71
C VAL A 80 5.33 -5.34 9.95
N LEU A 81 4.45 -6.24 10.31
CA LEU A 81 3.52 -6.07 11.42
C LEU A 81 3.99 -6.89 12.62
N ARG A 82 3.85 -6.31 13.80
CA ARG A 82 4.07 -7.00 15.07
C ARG A 82 2.88 -6.76 15.99
N SER A 83 2.23 -7.85 16.37
CA SER A 83 1.21 -7.86 17.41
C SER A 83 1.85 -7.90 18.81
N TRP A 84 1.17 -7.27 19.76
CA TRP A 84 1.53 -7.25 21.17
C TRP A 84 0.50 -7.99 22.05
N SER A 85 -0.52 -8.57 21.45
CA SER A 85 -1.48 -9.43 22.16
C SER A 85 -0.95 -10.86 22.23
N GLU A 86 -0.98 -11.47 23.43
CA GLU A 86 -0.66 -12.89 23.60
C GLU A 86 -1.70 -13.80 22.97
N ALA A 87 -2.93 -13.33 22.78
CA ALA A 87 -4.01 -14.06 22.11
C ALA A 87 -3.81 -14.12 20.59
N ASP A 88 -2.99 -13.22 20.00
CA ASP A 88 -2.74 -13.21 18.56
C ASP A 88 -1.61 -14.16 18.18
N ALA A 89 -1.98 -15.35 17.71
CA ALA A 89 -1.02 -16.33 17.20
C ALA A 89 -0.21 -15.81 15.98
N ASN A 90 -0.68 -14.74 15.29
CA ASN A 90 0.06 -14.03 14.27
C ASN A 90 0.89 -12.86 14.83
N ALA A 91 1.72 -13.16 15.85
CA ALA A 91 2.57 -12.15 16.48
C ALA A 91 3.48 -11.39 15.49
N LYS A 92 3.78 -11.99 14.35
CA LYS A 92 4.57 -11.39 13.27
C LYS A 92 3.93 -11.69 11.92
N GLU A 93 3.84 -10.65 11.08
CA GLU A 93 3.28 -10.74 9.74
C GLU A 93 4.10 -9.87 8.80
N VAL A 94 4.31 -10.32 7.58
CA VAL A 94 4.83 -9.52 6.48
C VAL A 94 3.79 -9.53 5.38
N TYR A 95 3.43 -8.35 4.90
CA TYR A 95 2.51 -8.17 3.79
C TYR A 95 3.05 -7.15 2.81
N GLY A 96 2.83 -7.34 1.52
CA GLY A 96 3.26 -6.39 0.52
C GLY A 96 2.41 -6.43 -0.73
N GLU A 97 2.42 -5.31 -1.42
CA GLU A 97 1.76 -5.13 -2.70
C GLU A 97 2.68 -4.47 -3.71
N TRP A 98 2.55 -4.85 -4.96
CA TRP A 98 3.27 -4.27 -6.07
C TRP A 98 2.37 -4.12 -7.29
N TYR A 99 2.29 -2.89 -7.82
CA TYR A 99 1.42 -2.51 -8.94
C TYR A 99 2.23 -1.87 -10.08
N PRO A 100 2.95 -2.64 -10.90
CA PRO A 100 3.51 -2.14 -12.15
C PRO A 100 2.41 -1.86 -13.18
N THR A 101 2.53 -0.74 -13.86
CA THR A 101 1.57 -0.27 -14.89
C THR A 101 2.32 0.21 -16.12
N LEU A 102 1.90 -0.24 -17.31
CA LEU A 102 2.43 0.20 -18.59
C LEU A 102 1.45 1.17 -19.26
N SER A 103 1.92 2.34 -19.66
CA SER A 103 1.12 3.35 -20.36
C SER A 103 0.77 2.90 -21.78
N LEU A 104 -0.49 2.71 -22.08
CA LEU A 104 -0.93 2.35 -23.43
C LEU A 104 -0.75 3.51 -24.42
N ARG A 105 -0.85 4.77 -23.96
CA ARG A 105 -0.59 5.93 -24.81
C ARG A 105 0.88 6.01 -25.20
N ALA A 106 1.77 5.89 -24.24
CA ALA A 106 3.21 5.96 -24.48
C ALA A 106 3.73 4.80 -25.33
N LEU A 107 3.19 3.59 -25.16
CA LEU A 107 3.49 2.44 -26.02
C LEU A 107 3.09 2.69 -27.48
N ASN A 108 2.03 3.48 -27.71
CA ASN A 108 1.61 3.91 -29.05
C ASN A 108 2.28 5.21 -29.53
N GLY A 109 3.40 5.62 -28.89
CA GLY A 109 4.13 6.84 -29.25
C GLY A 109 3.42 8.15 -28.94
N ARG A 110 2.32 8.12 -28.16
CA ARG A 110 1.53 9.30 -27.82
C ARG A 110 1.90 9.83 -26.43
N GLU A 111 1.86 11.13 -26.26
CA GLU A 111 1.97 11.78 -24.94
C GLU A 111 0.69 11.58 -24.11
N ARG A 112 0.79 11.84 -22.80
CA ARG A 112 -0.40 11.89 -21.92
C ARG A 112 -1.38 12.92 -22.45
N SER A 113 -2.67 12.60 -22.36
CA SER A 113 -3.73 13.54 -22.74
C SER A 113 -3.79 14.72 -21.76
N LYS A 114 -4.09 15.91 -22.26
CA LYS A 114 -4.40 17.08 -21.43
C LYS A 114 -5.87 17.12 -20.97
N GLY A 115 -6.71 16.21 -21.47
CA GLY A 115 -8.10 16.05 -21.01
C GLY A 115 -8.20 15.39 -19.63
N VAL A 116 -9.42 15.25 -19.10
CA VAL A 116 -9.69 14.64 -17.80
C VAL A 116 -9.09 13.24 -17.71
N LEU A 117 -9.26 12.41 -18.74
CA LEU A 117 -8.56 11.13 -18.85
C LEU A 117 -7.16 11.37 -19.41
N GLY A 118 -6.17 11.37 -18.55
CA GLY A 118 -4.76 11.59 -18.89
C GLY A 118 -4.13 10.39 -19.59
N ASP A 119 -4.37 9.18 -19.07
CA ASP A 119 -3.80 7.95 -19.59
C ASP A 119 -4.65 6.73 -19.23
N VAL A 120 -4.47 5.66 -19.99
CA VAL A 120 -4.94 4.31 -19.65
C VAL A 120 -3.70 3.41 -19.63
N GLY A 121 -3.52 2.71 -18.53
CA GLY A 121 -2.40 1.79 -18.33
C GLY A 121 -2.85 0.34 -18.22
N LEU A 122 -1.99 -0.58 -18.64
CA LEU A 122 -2.12 -2.02 -18.39
C LEU A 122 -1.41 -2.33 -17.07
N THR A 123 -2.13 -2.85 -16.09
CA THR A 123 -1.63 -3.11 -14.74
C THR A 123 -1.68 -4.60 -14.43
N VAL A 124 -0.65 -5.09 -13.74
CA VAL A 124 -0.66 -6.41 -13.11
C VAL A 124 -0.25 -6.24 -11.65
N GLY A 125 -1.23 -6.18 -10.75
CA GLY A 125 -0.97 -6.13 -9.32
C GLY A 125 -0.59 -7.49 -8.74
N LEU A 126 0.20 -7.48 -7.67
CA LEU A 126 0.54 -8.65 -6.86
C LEU A 126 0.41 -8.26 -5.38
N ASN A 127 -0.47 -8.95 -4.65
CA ASN A 127 -0.59 -8.83 -3.21
C ASN A 127 -0.17 -10.16 -2.58
N THR A 128 0.78 -10.12 -1.66
CA THR A 128 1.30 -11.33 -1.02
C THR A 128 1.69 -11.06 0.43
N GLY A 129 1.68 -12.11 1.23
CA GLY A 129 2.10 -12.01 2.63
C GLY A 129 2.40 -13.35 3.26
N VAL A 130 3.07 -13.29 4.41
CA VAL A 130 3.39 -14.44 5.25
C VAL A 130 2.94 -14.14 6.66
N ARG A 131 2.21 -15.05 7.24
CA ARG A 131 1.69 -15.00 8.62
C ARG A 131 2.26 -16.16 9.43
N SER A 132 2.34 -16.01 10.76
CA SER A 132 2.78 -17.09 11.65
C SER A 132 1.79 -18.24 11.65
N THR A 133 0.49 -17.93 11.54
CA THR A 133 -0.62 -18.90 11.47
C THR A 133 -1.71 -18.37 10.53
N GLY A 134 -2.58 -19.27 10.08
CA GLY A 134 -3.71 -18.90 9.21
C GLY A 134 -3.34 -18.76 7.73
N PRO A 135 -4.27 -18.28 6.93
CA PRO A 135 -4.09 -18.12 5.50
C PRO A 135 -3.02 -17.06 5.16
N SER A 136 -2.14 -17.38 4.24
CA SER A 136 -1.21 -16.42 3.62
C SER A 136 -1.83 -15.90 2.32
N PRO A 137 -2.00 -14.57 2.17
CA PRO A 137 -2.57 -14.01 0.96
C PRO A 137 -1.62 -14.18 -0.23
N PHE A 138 -2.19 -14.48 -1.38
CA PHE A 138 -1.51 -14.46 -2.67
C PHE A 138 -2.56 -14.12 -3.73
N VAL A 139 -2.55 -12.88 -4.20
CA VAL A 139 -3.55 -12.36 -5.15
C VAL A 139 -2.84 -11.75 -6.35
N VAL A 140 -3.29 -12.10 -7.55
CA VAL A 140 -2.83 -11.49 -8.81
C VAL A 140 -3.96 -10.63 -9.37
N LEU A 141 -3.66 -9.38 -9.71
CA LEU A 141 -4.65 -8.38 -10.09
C LEU A 141 -4.35 -7.79 -11.49
N PRO A 142 -4.61 -8.53 -12.58
CA PRO A 142 -4.48 -7.98 -13.93
C PRO A 142 -5.67 -7.08 -14.27
N GLY A 143 -5.41 -5.98 -15.00
CA GLY A 143 -6.46 -5.09 -15.46
C GLY A 143 -5.98 -3.75 -15.97
N LEU A 144 -6.78 -2.72 -15.79
CA LEU A 144 -6.54 -1.38 -16.31
C LEU A 144 -6.47 -0.34 -15.19
N THR A 145 -5.56 0.62 -15.38
CA THR A 145 -5.46 1.85 -14.57
C THR A 145 -5.85 3.05 -15.41
N PHE A 146 -6.81 3.81 -14.94
CA PHE A 146 -7.23 5.10 -15.52
C PHE A 146 -6.59 6.22 -14.72
N SER A 147 -5.63 6.92 -15.31
CA SER A 147 -5.00 8.11 -14.70
C SER A 147 -5.80 9.35 -15.07
N LEU A 148 -6.21 10.13 -14.08
CA LEU A 148 -7.07 11.29 -14.24
C LEU A 148 -6.29 12.59 -13.98
N ASN A 149 -6.47 13.59 -14.85
CA ASN A 149 -5.94 14.93 -14.66
C ASN A 149 -6.98 15.79 -13.95
N VAL A 150 -6.93 15.81 -12.64
CA VAL A 150 -7.83 16.66 -11.83
C VAL A 150 -6.98 17.76 -11.17
N PRO A 151 -7.35 19.02 -11.31
CA PRO A 151 -6.60 20.13 -10.71
C PRO A 151 -6.39 19.95 -9.22
N ARG A 152 -5.22 20.35 -8.71
CA ARG A 152 -4.75 20.25 -7.33
C ARG A 152 -4.31 18.85 -6.88
N PHE A 153 -4.72 17.78 -7.54
CA PHE A 153 -4.20 16.45 -7.23
C PHE A 153 -2.80 16.29 -7.82
N ALA A 154 -1.87 15.78 -7.04
CA ALA A 154 -0.57 15.32 -7.54
C ALA A 154 -0.75 14.07 -8.41
N PHE A 155 -1.67 13.18 -8.00
CA PHE A 155 -2.23 12.14 -8.84
C PHE A 155 -3.65 11.78 -8.38
N LEU A 156 -4.44 11.30 -9.32
CA LEU A 156 -5.71 10.62 -9.09
C LEU A 156 -5.80 9.50 -10.12
N SER A 157 -6.07 8.29 -9.67
CA SER A 157 -6.24 7.14 -10.56
C SER A 157 -7.34 6.21 -10.08
N VAL A 158 -7.86 5.42 -11.02
CA VAL A 158 -8.81 4.35 -10.72
C VAL A 158 -8.30 3.07 -11.36
N ASN A 159 -8.03 2.06 -10.56
CA ASN A 159 -7.72 0.71 -11.03
C ASN A 159 -9.01 -0.08 -11.17
N THR A 160 -9.14 -0.87 -12.24
CA THR A 160 -10.22 -1.83 -12.45
C THR A 160 -9.58 -3.17 -12.79
N LEU A 161 -9.61 -4.10 -11.85
CA LEU A 161 -8.77 -5.29 -11.87
C LEU A 161 -9.59 -6.55 -11.66
N ALA A 162 -9.24 -7.63 -12.35
CA ALA A 162 -9.66 -8.96 -11.92
C ALA A 162 -8.91 -9.29 -10.62
N TYR A 163 -9.61 -9.78 -9.62
CA TYR A 163 -9.06 -10.17 -8.32
C TYR A 163 -8.93 -11.70 -8.30
N ILE A 164 -7.72 -12.20 -8.62
CA ILE A 164 -7.46 -13.63 -8.75
C ILE A 164 -6.81 -14.11 -7.45
N ASP A 165 -7.63 -14.54 -6.51
CA ASP A 165 -7.17 -15.06 -5.23
C ASP A 165 -6.62 -16.49 -5.37
N ARG A 166 -5.41 -16.69 -4.86
CA ARG A 166 -4.68 -17.96 -4.79
C ARG A 166 -4.08 -18.17 -3.41
N GLY A 167 -4.66 -17.50 -2.39
CA GLY A 167 -4.25 -17.65 -1.00
C GLY A 167 -4.21 -19.11 -0.55
N ARG A 168 -3.31 -19.42 0.37
CA ARG A 168 -3.09 -20.79 0.84
C ARG A 168 -2.93 -20.84 2.35
N PHE A 169 -3.37 -21.94 2.93
CA PHE A 169 -3.07 -22.31 4.30
C PHE A 169 -2.43 -23.69 4.33
N GLN A 170 -1.24 -23.80 4.89
CA GLN A 170 -0.46 -25.04 4.90
C GLN A 170 -0.32 -25.68 3.49
N GLY A 171 -0.14 -24.85 2.45
CA GLY A 171 0.02 -25.30 1.07
C GLY A 171 -1.27 -25.64 0.33
N GLN A 172 -2.42 -25.71 1.00
CA GLN A 172 -3.73 -25.94 0.39
C GLN A 172 -4.44 -24.63 0.06
N PRO A 173 -5.28 -24.59 -1.00
CA PRO A 173 -6.11 -23.43 -1.31
C PRO A 173 -6.97 -23.01 -0.11
N THR A 174 -7.17 -21.70 0.07
CA THR A 174 -8.12 -21.16 1.06
C THR A 174 -9.54 -21.19 0.51
N ASP A 175 -10.51 -20.99 1.39
CA ASP A 175 -11.93 -20.89 1.02
C ASP A 175 -12.24 -19.67 0.13
N CYS A 176 -11.32 -18.69 0.04
CA CYS A 176 -11.40 -17.54 -0.84
C CYS A 176 -10.81 -17.78 -2.24
N THR A 177 -10.23 -18.97 -2.50
CA THR A 177 -9.54 -19.25 -3.78
C THR A 177 -10.52 -19.24 -4.95
N ALA A 178 -10.62 -18.09 -5.62
CA ALA A 178 -11.46 -17.85 -6.80
C ALA A 178 -11.04 -16.58 -7.53
N THR A 179 -11.86 -16.16 -8.49
CA THR A 179 -11.70 -14.89 -9.18
C THR A 179 -12.88 -13.98 -8.83
N GLY A 180 -12.57 -12.80 -8.33
CA GLY A 180 -13.46 -11.67 -8.14
C GLY A 180 -13.07 -10.49 -9.01
N PHE A 181 -13.53 -9.32 -8.62
CA PHE A 181 -13.22 -8.06 -9.28
C PHE A 181 -12.92 -7.00 -8.22
N GLN A 182 -11.97 -6.09 -8.51
CA GLN A 182 -11.60 -5.00 -7.63
C GLN A 182 -11.60 -3.66 -8.38
N VAL A 183 -12.14 -2.64 -7.72
CA VAL A 183 -12.01 -1.24 -8.16
C VAL A 183 -11.31 -0.46 -7.06
N THR A 184 -10.23 0.25 -7.43
CA THR A 184 -9.41 1.02 -6.48
C THR A 184 -9.22 2.45 -6.97
N PRO A 185 -10.03 3.43 -6.55
CA PRO A 185 -9.64 4.83 -6.60
C PRO A 185 -8.49 5.09 -5.62
N SER A 186 -7.46 5.83 -6.08
CA SER A 186 -6.32 6.24 -5.26
C SER A 186 -5.89 7.66 -5.60
N TRP A 187 -5.41 8.41 -4.61
CA TRP A 187 -5.13 9.83 -4.76
C TRP A 187 -3.97 10.33 -3.91
N SER A 188 -3.44 11.48 -4.33
CA SER A 188 -2.56 12.34 -3.52
C SER A 188 -2.94 13.80 -3.77
N LEU A 189 -3.35 14.50 -2.71
CA LEU A 189 -3.75 15.89 -2.73
C LEU A 189 -2.84 16.69 -1.79
N PRO A 190 -1.83 17.41 -2.31
CA PRO A 190 -1.04 18.34 -1.52
C PRO A 190 -1.80 19.66 -1.33
N ILE A 191 -1.86 20.17 -0.11
CA ILE A 191 -2.51 21.42 0.27
C ILE A 191 -1.47 22.31 0.93
N SER A 192 -1.19 23.47 0.35
CA SER A 192 -0.28 24.45 0.96
C SER A 192 -0.93 25.08 2.19
N ALA A 193 -0.25 25.03 3.33
CA ALA A 193 -0.71 25.53 4.62
C ALA A 193 0.38 26.43 5.25
N GLY A 194 0.47 27.69 4.77
CA GLY A 194 1.51 28.62 5.18
C GLY A 194 2.91 28.16 4.81
N LYS A 195 3.75 27.84 5.81
CA LYS A 195 5.13 27.37 5.60
C LYS A 195 5.23 25.85 5.37
N THR A 196 4.15 25.11 5.58
CA THR A 196 4.11 23.64 5.48
C THR A 196 3.17 23.18 4.38
N THR A 197 3.23 21.91 4.05
CA THR A 197 2.29 21.22 3.15
C THR A 197 1.56 20.15 3.93
N VAL A 198 0.24 20.13 3.82
CA VAL A 198 -0.60 19.02 4.25
C VAL A 198 -0.81 18.12 3.05
N LYS A 199 -0.52 16.83 3.18
CA LYS A 199 -0.82 15.83 2.13
C LYS A 199 -2.01 14.99 2.57
N VAL A 200 -3.01 14.87 1.71
CA VAL A 200 -4.15 13.96 1.88
C VAL A 200 -4.02 12.88 0.83
N ASN A 201 -3.46 11.75 1.22
CA ASN A 201 -3.27 10.59 0.35
C ASN A 201 -4.26 9.49 0.72
N GLY A 202 -4.46 8.53 -0.16
CA GLY A 202 -5.22 7.35 0.19
C GLY A 202 -5.69 6.54 -0.99
N PHE A 203 -6.39 5.47 -0.64
CA PHE A 203 -7.08 4.61 -1.59
C PHE A 203 -8.33 4.01 -0.94
N VAL A 204 -9.20 3.47 -1.78
CA VAL A 204 -10.32 2.63 -1.38
C VAL A 204 -10.37 1.42 -2.28
N ASP A 205 -10.29 0.23 -1.72
CA ASP A 205 -10.52 -1.03 -2.44
C ASP A 205 -11.95 -1.48 -2.27
N PHE A 206 -12.64 -1.64 -3.37
CA PHE A 206 -13.94 -2.31 -3.45
C PHE A 206 -13.72 -3.66 -4.10
N THR A 207 -13.71 -4.73 -3.30
CA THR A 207 -13.52 -6.10 -3.79
C THR A 207 -14.84 -6.84 -3.74
N THR A 208 -15.23 -7.46 -4.85
CA THR A 208 -16.47 -8.24 -4.93
C THR A 208 -16.38 -9.54 -4.13
N ARG A 209 -17.54 -10.07 -3.75
CA ARG A 209 -17.65 -11.43 -3.21
C ARG A 209 -17.07 -12.44 -4.19
N HIS A 210 -16.29 -13.40 -3.68
CA HIS A 210 -15.72 -14.49 -4.47
C HIS A 210 -15.55 -15.74 -3.61
N ALA A 211 -15.85 -16.91 -4.17
CA ALA A 211 -15.93 -18.16 -3.43
C ALA A 211 -16.76 -17.99 -2.13
N ASN A 212 -16.22 -18.36 -0.98
CA ASN A 212 -16.87 -18.24 0.32
C ASN A 212 -16.54 -16.92 1.05
N CYS A 213 -15.82 -16.00 0.39
CA CYS A 213 -15.45 -14.73 0.99
C CYS A 213 -16.39 -13.61 0.59
N GLU A 214 -16.81 -12.83 1.60
CA GLU A 214 -17.70 -11.70 1.41
C GLU A 214 -17.04 -10.55 0.64
N ALA A 215 -17.86 -9.69 0.05
CA ALA A 215 -17.38 -8.44 -0.54
C ALA A 215 -16.72 -7.57 0.53
N GLN A 216 -15.60 -6.94 0.19
CA GLN A 216 -14.79 -6.16 1.11
C GLN A 216 -14.70 -4.70 0.68
N ILE A 217 -14.61 -3.81 1.66
CA ILE A 217 -14.23 -2.41 1.46
C ILE A 217 -13.05 -2.13 2.38
N LEU A 218 -11.88 -1.86 1.80
CA LEU A 218 -10.70 -1.38 2.55
C LEU A 218 -10.41 0.06 2.13
N SER A 219 -10.34 0.96 3.10
CA SER A 219 -10.01 2.36 2.88
C SER A 219 -8.95 2.83 3.87
N THR A 220 -7.91 3.49 3.36
CA THR A 220 -6.83 4.05 4.19
C THR A 220 -6.48 5.48 3.77
N PRO A 221 -7.38 6.46 4.00
CA PRO A 221 -6.99 7.85 3.85
C PRO A 221 -5.99 8.24 4.92
N ARG A 222 -4.95 8.95 4.50
CA ARG A 222 -3.82 9.42 5.31
C ARG A 222 -3.73 10.93 5.23
N VAL A 223 -3.67 11.60 6.38
CA VAL A 223 -3.42 13.04 6.47
C VAL A 223 -2.06 13.26 7.12
N MET A 224 -1.17 13.98 6.43
CA MET A 224 0.22 14.18 6.86
C MET A 224 0.60 15.66 6.80
N PHE A 225 1.33 16.13 7.81
CA PHE A 225 1.92 17.45 7.87
C PHE A 225 3.43 17.35 7.64
N ASP A 226 3.97 18.16 6.73
CA ASP A 226 5.40 18.28 6.52
C ASP A 226 6.05 19.02 7.69
N LEU A 227 6.53 18.26 8.68
CA LEU A 227 7.19 18.80 9.85
C LEU A 227 8.56 19.39 9.49
N SER A 228 9.26 18.81 8.52
CA SER A 228 10.61 19.23 8.12
C SER A 228 10.63 20.59 7.40
N ALA A 229 9.49 21.08 6.93
CA ALA A 229 9.38 22.42 6.36
C ALA A 229 9.76 23.52 7.37
N TYR A 230 9.54 23.31 8.67
CA TYR A 230 9.93 24.24 9.73
C TYR A 230 11.45 24.30 9.93
N TRP A 231 12.18 23.28 9.47
CA TRP A 231 13.67 23.24 9.49
C TRP A 231 14.29 23.58 8.14
N GLN A 232 13.52 24.21 7.23
CA GLN A 232 13.96 24.57 5.87
C GLN A 232 14.38 23.37 5.01
N LYS A 233 13.85 22.20 5.31
CA LYS A 233 14.05 20.95 4.55
C LYS A 233 12.71 20.31 4.19
N PRO A 234 11.84 21.01 3.42
CA PRO A 234 10.51 20.51 3.12
C PRO A 234 10.56 19.16 2.41
N GLY A 235 9.59 18.29 2.71
CA GLY A 235 9.41 17.04 2.02
C GLY A 235 10.16 15.83 2.59
N VAL A 236 10.86 15.97 3.71
CA VAL A 236 11.69 14.90 4.30
C VAL A 236 10.98 14.14 5.42
N LEU A 237 10.33 14.85 6.35
CA LEU A 237 9.68 14.25 7.50
C LEU A 237 8.24 14.70 7.62
N TYR A 238 7.33 13.74 7.64
CA TYR A 238 5.92 13.99 7.85
C TYR A 238 5.44 13.29 9.11
N VAL A 239 4.47 13.92 9.78
CA VAL A 239 3.72 13.34 10.90
C VAL A 239 2.24 13.46 10.62
N GLY A 240 1.45 12.51 11.07
CA GLY A 240 0.02 12.55 10.79
C GLY A 240 -0.70 11.32 11.29
N PHE A 241 -1.74 10.96 10.60
CA PHE A 241 -2.54 9.78 10.92
C PHE A 241 -3.15 9.15 9.68
N ASP A 242 -3.33 7.82 9.75
CA ASP A 242 -4.10 7.01 8.83
C ASP A 242 -5.45 6.71 9.48
N TRP A 243 -6.53 6.78 8.69
CA TRP A 243 -7.81 6.18 9.09
C TRP A 243 -7.99 4.88 8.34
N VAL A 244 -7.95 3.75 9.07
CA VAL A 244 -8.18 2.42 8.51
C VAL A 244 -9.64 2.05 8.71
N TYR A 245 -10.35 1.85 7.62
CA TYR A 245 -11.68 1.27 7.59
C TYR A 245 -11.66 0.02 6.72
N TRP A 246 -11.87 -1.15 7.32
CA TRP A 246 -11.91 -2.42 6.59
C TRP A 246 -13.17 -3.20 6.95
N HIS A 247 -14.15 -3.16 6.07
CA HIS A 247 -15.40 -3.91 6.21
C HIS A 247 -15.26 -5.31 5.63
N ASN A 248 -15.78 -6.32 6.31
CA ASN A 248 -15.60 -7.74 6.03
C ASN A 248 -14.11 -8.09 5.83
N LYS A 249 -13.29 -7.65 6.78
CA LYS A 249 -11.85 -7.87 6.78
C LYS A 249 -11.51 -9.33 6.47
N TYR A 250 -10.58 -9.55 5.54
CA TYR A 250 -10.21 -10.88 5.02
C TYR A 250 -11.36 -11.65 4.36
N GLY A 251 -12.45 -11.00 3.95
CA GLY A 251 -13.65 -11.65 3.41
C GLY A 251 -14.52 -12.32 4.48
N ILE A 252 -14.27 -12.07 5.76
CA ILE A 252 -15.02 -12.64 6.89
C ILE A 252 -16.21 -11.73 7.20
N SER A 253 -17.41 -12.28 7.12
CA SER A 253 -18.66 -11.54 7.40
C SER A 253 -18.64 -10.89 8.78
N GLY A 254 -18.85 -9.57 8.82
CA GLY A 254 -18.96 -8.79 10.05
C GLY A 254 -17.63 -8.44 10.74
N LEU A 255 -16.50 -9.04 10.36
CA LEU A 255 -15.19 -8.65 10.88
C LEU A 255 -14.80 -7.28 10.30
N LYS A 256 -14.48 -6.32 11.17
CA LYS A 256 -14.29 -4.93 10.74
C LYS A 256 -13.21 -4.21 11.54
N ASP A 257 -12.29 -3.54 10.85
CA ASP A 257 -11.45 -2.49 11.44
C ASP A 257 -12.07 -1.11 11.19
N ASN A 258 -12.01 -0.25 12.19
CA ASN A 258 -12.35 1.17 12.09
C ASN A 258 -11.55 1.93 13.14
N LEU A 259 -10.33 2.32 12.78
CA LEU A 259 -9.36 2.87 13.73
C LEU A 259 -8.48 3.94 13.10
N VAL A 260 -7.93 4.81 13.92
CA VAL A 260 -6.98 5.85 13.54
C VAL A 260 -5.60 5.47 14.06
N LEU A 261 -4.60 5.52 13.19
CA LEU A 261 -3.22 5.16 13.45
C LEU A 261 -2.35 6.43 13.37
N PRO A 262 -1.68 6.88 14.42
CA PRO A 262 -0.61 7.86 14.28
C PRO A 262 0.47 7.29 13.34
N VAL A 263 1.00 8.17 12.50
CA VAL A 263 2.03 7.83 11.52
C VAL A 263 3.15 8.84 11.52
N VAL A 264 4.38 8.34 11.41
CA VAL A 264 5.58 9.11 11.10
C VAL A 264 6.14 8.57 9.79
N VAL A 265 6.39 9.46 8.81
CA VAL A 265 6.89 9.11 7.48
C VAL A 265 8.19 9.84 7.23
N TRP A 266 9.24 9.08 6.90
CA TRP A 266 10.54 9.61 6.48
C TRP A 266 10.77 9.30 5.01
N VAL A 267 10.92 10.34 4.20
CA VAL A 267 11.25 10.26 2.78
C VAL A 267 12.77 10.14 2.63
N LEU A 268 13.20 9.15 1.83
CA LEU A 268 14.61 8.75 1.64
C LEU A 268 15.27 9.50 0.47
#